data_5b974fc4487b4d81775c93fdeb961d05
#
_entry.id   5b974fc4487b4d81775c93fdeb961d05
#
_cell.length_a   1.000
_cell.length_b   1.000
_cell.length_c   1.000
_cell.angle_alpha   90.00
_cell.angle_beta   90.00
_cell.angle_gamma   90.00
#
_symmetry.space_group_name_H-M   'P 1'
#
loop_
_entity.id
_entity.type
_entity.pdbx_description
1 polymer ?
#
loop_
_entity_poly.entity_id
_entity_poly.type
_entity_poly.pdbx_seq_one_letter_code
_entity_poly.pdbx_strand_id
1 'polypeptide(L)'
;MKNSTRSALMFTLILLPCLLFGQQQQTIELADLYKKGKLKPVNREVKIVSSDSGAYLKIAQSKKEGLVWLPFKDFKNGTIEIQMRGKDVFQRSFIGIAFHRADDSTYDAVYCRPFNFSAKDSIRRIHAVQYISHPDFTWDRLRKQSNAVFEKEIINPPDPNGWFTMKLVIEGATVKAFINNAAQPSLTVQKLSSASQGKIGLFTADSSGGDFKTMRINYKN
;
A
#
# COMPACT_ATOMS: atom_id res chain seq x y z
N MET A 1 -57.97 -57.24 -13.24
CA MET A 1 -56.97 -56.46 -13.99
C MET A 1 -56.84 -55.08 -13.29
N LYS A 2 -55.74 -54.87 -12.56
CA LYS A 2 -55.46 -53.59 -11.85
C LYS A 2 -54.43 -52.84 -12.64
N ASN A 3 -54.80 -51.73 -13.20
CA ASN A 3 -53.88 -50.79 -13.89
C ASN A 3 -53.18 -49.88 -12.85
N SER A 4 -51.88 -50.02 -12.74
CA SER A 4 -51.03 -49.14 -11.95
C SER A 4 -50.47 -48.01 -12.80
N THR A 5 -50.99 -46.81 -12.62
CA THR A 5 -50.41 -45.56 -13.20
C THR A 5 -49.23 -45.10 -12.39
N ARG A 6 -48.04 -45.20 -12.96
CA ARG A 6 -46.80 -44.61 -12.39
C ARG A 6 -46.71 -43.15 -12.76
N SER A 7 -46.91 -42.24 -11.80
CA SER A 7 -46.61 -40.81 -11.97
C SER A 7 -45.09 -40.60 -11.91
N ALA A 8 -44.51 -40.12 -13.00
CA ALA A 8 -43.12 -39.67 -13.05
C ALA A 8 -43.04 -38.22 -12.57
N LEU A 9 -42.39 -38.03 -11.42
CA LEU A 9 -42.10 -36.70 -10.88
C LEU A 9 -40.88 -36.13 -11.60
N MET A 10 -41.09 -35.13 -12.48
CA MET A 10 -40.01 -34.43 -13.21
C MET A 10 -39.43 -33.35 -12.32
N PHE A 11 -38.22 -33.57 -11.78
CA PHE A 11 -37.47 -32.56 -11.01
C PHE A 11 -36.83 -31.59 -11.97
N THR A 12 -37.36 -30.37 -12.06
CA THR A 12 -36.77 -29.30 -12.84
C THR A 12 -35.66 -28.66 -12.00
N LEU A 13 -34.39 -28.91 -12.33
CA LEU A 13 -33.23 -28.32 -11.71
C LEU A 13 -33.10 -26.87 -12.21
N ILE A 14 -33.47 -25.87 -11.39
CA ILE A 14 -33.29 -24.45 -11.69
C ILE A 14 -31.83 -24.11 -11.40
N LEU A 15 -31.02 -24.01 -12.46
CA LEU A 15 -29.67 -23.39 -12.37
C LEU A 15 -29.82 -21.88 -12.21
N LEU A 16 -29.64 -21.38 -10.97
CA LEU A 16 -29.45 -19.95 -10.74
C LEU A 16 -28.06 -19.55 -11.26
N PRO A 17 -27.96 -18.58 -12.19
CA PRO A 17 -26.66 -18.02 -12.56
C PRO A 17 -26.10 -17.25 -11.37
N CYS A 18 -25.01 -17.73 -10.79
CA CYS A 18 -24.19 -16.93 -9.89
C CYS A 18 -23.59 -15.77 -10.67
N LEU A 19 -24.18 -14.58 -10.55
CA LEU A 19 -23.57 -13.33 -11.01
C LEU A 19 -22.35 -13.07 -10.10
N LEU A 20 -21.19 -13.51 -10.56
CA LEU A 20 -19.89 -13.09 -10.01
C LEU A 20 -19.74 -11.61 -10.34
N PHE A 21 -20.12 -10.73 -9.41
CA PHE A 21 -19.72 -9.33 -9.45
C PHE A 21 -18.21 -9.27 -9.26
N GLY A 22 -17.47 -9.43 -10.36
CA GLY A 22 -16.04 -9.16 -10.38
C GLY A 22 -15.83 -7.70 -9.99
N GLN A 23 -15.27 -7.45 -8.82
CA GLN A 23 -14.84 -6.10 -8.45
C GLN A 23 -13.83 -5.63 -9.49
N GLN A 24 -14.20 -4.61 -10.28
CA GLN A 24 -13.35 -4.08 -11.34
C GLN A 24 -12.16 -3.35 -10.71
N GLN A 25 -11.01 -4.02 -10.71
CA GLN A 25 -9.76 -3.46 -10.24
C GLN A 25 -9.28 -2.41 -11.25
N GLN A 26 -9.38 -1.14 -10.90
CA GLN A 26 -8.92 -0.05 -11.74
C GLN A 26 -7.42 0.20 -11.55
N THR A 27 -6.64 0.12 -12.64
CA THR A 27 -5.25 0.59 -12.66
C THR A 27 -5.25 2.10 -12.88
N ILE A 28 -4.51 2.81 -12.05
CA ILE A 28 -4.44 4.27 -12.01
C ILE A 28 -3.01 4.68 -12.33
N GLU A 29 -2.81 5.43 -13.41
CA GLU A 29 -1.54 6.04 -13.74
C GLU A 29 -1.40 7.36 -12.94
N LEU A 30 -0.44 7.42 -12.02
CA LEU A 30 -0.27 8.59 -11.15
C LEU A 30 0.14 9.83 -11.94
N ALA A 31 0.89 9.65 -13.04
CA ALA A 31 1.24 10.73 -13.95
C ALA A 31 0.01 11.43 -14.55
N ASP A 32 -1.08 10.69 -14.81
CA ASP A 32 -2.32 11.27 -15.34
C ASP A 32 -3.08 12.07 -14.29
N LEU A 33 -3.02 11.67 -13.02
CA LEU A 33 -3.58 12.46 -11.91
C LEU A 33 -2.82 13.79 -11.75
N TYR A 34 -1.50 13.76 -11.92
CA TYR A 34 -0.68 14.97 -11.88
C TYR A 34 -1.03 15.93 -13.02
N LYS A 35 -1.08 15.44 -14.27
CA LYS A 35 -1.47 16.25 -15.45
C LYS A 35 -2.84 16.91 -15.29
N LYS A 36 -3.76 16.26 -14.59
CA LYS A 36 -5.11 16.77 -14.29
C LYS A 36 -5.13 17.72 -13.08
N GLY A 37 -3.99 18.03 -12.46
CA GLY A 37 -3.92 18.89 -11.28
C GLY A 37 -4.62 18.32 -10.04
N LYS A 38 -4.78 17.00 -9.94
CA LYS A 38 -5.59 16.36 -8.87
C LYS A 38 -4.78 15.93 -7.65
N LEU A 39 -3.47 16.04 -7.68
CA LEU A 39 -2.61 15.69 -6.57
C LEU A 39 -2.49 16.87 -5.59
N LYS A 40 -2.39 16.56 -4.30
CA LYS A 40 -2.19 17.54 -3.22
C LYS A 40 -0.88 17.26 -2.50
N PRO A 41 0.27 17.77 -2.99
CA PRO A 41 1.55 17.62 -2.31
C PRO A 41 1.57 18.42 -1.00
N VAL A 42 2.18 17.82 0.02
CA VAL A 42 2.48 18.43 1.31
C VAL A 42 3.97 18.29 1.55
N ASN A 43 4.67 19.41 1.70
CA ASN A 43 6.11 19.47 1.95
C ASN A 43 6.95 18.69 0.92
N ARG A 44 6.51 18.60 -0.33
CA ARG A 44 7.22 17.93 -1.45
C ARG A 44 6.95 18.63 -2.77
N GLU A 45 8.01 18.76 -3.55
CA GLU A 45 7.91 19.01 -4.97
C GLU A 45 7.67 17.69 -5.70
N VAL A 46 6.76 17.72 -6.68
CA VAL A 46 6.39 16.56 -7.49
C VAL A 46 6.53 16.94 -8.96
N LYS A 47 7.09 16.05 -9.76
CA LYS A 47 7.19 16.23 -11.22
C LYS A 47 6.98 14.91 -11.96
N ILE A 48 6.59 15.00 -13.22
CA ILE A 48 6.55 13.84 -14.13
C ILE A 48 7.95 13.65 -14.73
N VAL A 49 8.34 12.38 -14.83
CA VAL A 49 9.50 11.93 -15.59
C VAL A 49 9.00 10.95 -16.64
N SER A 50 9.34 11.16 -17.90
CA SER A 50 9.09 10.23 -19.00
C SER A 50 10.25 9.26 -19.13
N SER A 51 9.96 7.98 -19.39
CA SER A 51 10.93 6.93 -19.67
C SER A 51 10.39 5.96 -20.71
N ASP A 52 11.23 5.11 -21.26
CA ASP A 52 10.84 4.09 -22.23
C ASP A 52 9.77 3.12 -21.69
N SER A 53 9.76 2.90 -20.37
CA SER A 53 8.76 2.07 -19.69
C SER A 53 7.50 2.84 -19.28
N GLY A 54 7.31 4.09 -19.74
CA GLY A 54 6.17 4.96 -19.41
C GLY A 54 6.52 6.06 -18.40
N ALA A 55 5.58 6.97 -18.19
CA ALA A 55 5.73 8.09 -17.29
C ALA A 55 5.53 7.70 -15.82
N TYR A 56 6.23 8.38 -14.92
CA TYR A 56 6.08 8.19 -13.47
C TYR A 56 6.19 9.52 -12.73
N LEU A 57 5.70 9.57 -11.50
CA LEU A 57 5.91 10.69 -10.59
C LEU A 57 7.26 10.56 -9.91
N LYS A 58 8.01 11.64 -9.91
CA LYS A 58 9.20 11.82 -9.07
C LYS A 58 8.87 12.78 -7.95
N ILE A 59 8.95 12.31 -6.72
CA ILE A 59 8.83 13.10 -5.50
C ILE A 59 10.25 13.52 -5.10
N ALA A 60 10.50 14.82 -5.02
CA ALA A 60 11.80 15.35 -4.68
C ALA A 60 12.17 15.07 -3.21
N GLN A 61 13.46 14.92 -2.96
CA GLN A 61 13.99 14.85 -1.60
C GLN A 61 13.82 16.21 -0.91
N SER A 62 13.35 16.19 0.35
CA SER A 62 13.24 17.37 1.19
C SER A 62 13.35 17.00 2.67
N LYS A 63 13.65 17.96 3.53
CA LYS A 63 13.61 17.79 4.99
C LYS A 63 12.18 17.56 5.46
N LYS A 64 12.02 16.95 6.63
CA LYS A 64 10.76 16.52 7.25
C LYS A 64 10.04 15.46 6.40
N GLU A 65 8.90 15.00 6.86
CA GLU A 65 8.06 14.07 6.12
C GLU A 65 7.32 14.76 4.98
N GLY A 66 7.02 14.02 3.94
CA GLY A 66 6.30 14.49 2.79
C GLY A 66 5.22 13.54 2.34
N LEU A 67 4.12 14.12 1.88
CA LEU A 67 2.93 13.41 1.47
C LEU A 67 2.46 13.92 0.11
N VAL A 68 1.83 13.06 -0.66
CA VAL A 68 1.05 13.46 -1.84
C VAL A 68 -0.31 12.81 -1.75
N TRP A 69 -1.32 13.58 -1.31
CA TRP A 69 -2.68 13.07 -1.16
C TRP A 69 -3.36 12.89 -2.52
N LEU A 70 -4.08 11.78 -2.64
CA LEU A 70 -4.72 11.35 -3.87
C LEU A 70 -6.23 11.67 -3.84
N PRO A 71 -6.86 11.94 -4.99
CA PRO A 71 -8.23 12.45 -5.09
C PRO A 71 -9.30 11.34 -4.99
N PHE A 72 -9.02 10.28 -4.24
CA PHE A 72 -9.96 9.16 -4.12
C PHE A 72 -10.96 9.39 -2.99
N LYS A 73 -12.08 8.63 -3.02
CA LYS A 73 -12.99 8.56 -1.88
C LYS A 73 -12.25 8.03 -0.65
N ASP A 74 -12.82 8.24 0.52
CA ASP A 74 -12.22 7.73 1.74
C ASP A 74 -12.12 6.20 1.69
N PHE A 75 -10.98 5.70 2.10
CA PHE A 75 -10.66 4.28 2.14
C PHE A 75 -10.86 3.78 3.57
N LYS A 76 -11.61 2.69 3.72
CA LYS A 76 -11.85 2.02 4.99
C LYS A 76 -11.13 0.68 5.04
N ASN A 77 -11.56 -0.24 4.19
CA ASN A 77 -11.02 -1.59 4.07
C ASN A 77 -10.76 -1.93 2.61
N GLY A 78 -9.90 -2.91 2.37
CA GLY A 78 -9.60 -3.42 1.04
C GLY A 78 -8.12 -3.53 0.77
N THR A 79 -7.72 -3.34 -0.49
CA THR A 79 -6.32 -3.40 -0.90
C THR A 79 -5.87 -2.11 -1.58
N ILE A 80 -4.64 -1.71 -1.28
CA ILE A 80 -3.93 -0.62 -1.97
C ILE A 80 -2.63 -1.21 -2.48
N GLU A 81 -2.41 -1.18 -3.78
CA GLU A 81 -1.19 -1.67 -4.41
C GLU A 81 -0.53 -0.53 -5.18
N ILE A 82 0.78 -0.37 -5.04
CA ILE A 82 1.54 0.68 -5.70
C ILE A 82 2.88 0.15 -6.22
N GLN A 83 3.23 0.58 -7.43
CA GLN A 83 4.56 0.40 -7.98
C GLN A 83 5.42 1.62 -7.65
N MET A 84 6.53 1.38 -6.97
CA MET A 84 7.42 2.44 -6.51
C MET A 84 8.89 2.04 -6.62
N ARG A 85 9.79 3.04 -6.60
CA ARG A 85 11.22 2.86 -6.65
C ARG A 85 11.92 3.83 -5.72
N GLY A 86 12.76 3.29 -4.85
CA GLY A 86 13.63 4.06 -3.97
C GLY A 86 15.08 4.07 -4.45
N LYS A 87 16.01 4.13 -3.50
CA LYS A 87 17.46 4.10 -3.73
C LYS A 87 18.17 3.39 -2.61
N ASP A 88 19.27 2.70 -2.96
CA ASP A 88 20.21 2.17 -1.95
C ASP A 88 21.14 3.27 -1.44
N VAL A 89 20.56 4.24 -0.74
CA VAL A 89 21.32 5.33 -0.10
C VAL A 89 20.93 5.36 1.37
N PHE A 90 21.88 5.04 2.23
CA PHE A 90 21.66 4.91 3.66
C PHE A 90 20.98 6.15 4.25
N GLN A 91 19.87 5.94 4.97
CA GLN A 91 19.05 6.98 5.60
C GLN A 91 18.52 8.08 4.65
N ARG A 92 18.40 7.79 3.35
CA ARG A 92 17.93 8.75 2.32
C ARG A 92 16.83 8.19 1.42
N SER A 93 16.24 7.05 1.77
CA SER A 93 15.19 6.42 0.99
C SER A 93 14.18 5.73 1.90
N PHE A 94 13.07 6.42 2.16
CA PHE A 94 11.92 5.95 2.93
C PHE A 94 10.69 6.26 2.09
N ILE A 95 10.06 5.25 1.50
CA ILE A 95 8.97 5.41 0.54
C ILE A 95 7.84 4.43 0.83
N GLY A 96 6.60 4.87 0.68
CA GLY A 96 5.45 4.03 0.98
C GLY A 96 4.10 4.64 0.72
N ILE A 97 3.11 4.15 1.44
CA ILE A 97 1.70 4.51 1.36
C ILE A 97 1.25 5.07 2.70
N ALA A 98 0.64 6.26 2.70
CA ALA A 98 -0.15 6.78 3.80
C ALA A 98 -1.63 6.49 3.56
N PHE A 99 -2.39 6.23 4.62
CA PHE A 99 -3.81 5.93 4.56
C PHE A 99 -4.54 6.40 5.84
N HIS A 100 -5.86 6.38 5.83
CA HIS A 100 -6.73 6.84 6.93
C HIS A 100 -6.38 8.25 7.43
N ARG A 101 -6.07 9.15 6.50
CA ARG A 101 -5.77 10.54 6.82
C ARG A 101 -6.96 11.24 7.45
N ALA A 102 -6.77 11.83 8.63
CA ALA A 102 -7.66 12.83 9.19
C ALA A 102 -7.23 14.25 8.76
N ASP A 103 -5.92 14.54 8.84
CA ASP A 103 -5.28 15.77 8.37
C ASP A 103 -3.83 15.49 7.92
N ASP A 104 -3.03 16.54 7.63
CA ASP A 104 -1.67 16.39 7.10
C ASP A 104 -0.65 15.92 8.16
N SER A 105 -1.04 15.86 9.42
CA SER A 105 -0.22 15.38 10.54
C SER A 105 -0.77 14.11 11.20
N THR A 106 -2.00 13.68 10.85
CA THR A 106 -2.71 12.56 11.48
C THR A 106 -3.09 11.53 10.43
N TYR A 107 -2.32 10.44 10.36
CA TYR A 107 -2.47 9.36 9.37
C TYR A 107 -1.72 8.10 9.80
N ASP A 108 -2.07 6.97 9.23
CA ASP A 108 -1.26 5.74 9.26
C ASP A 108 -0.38 5.67 8.02
N ALA A 109 0.80 5.06 8.12
CA ALA A 109 1.61 4.75 6.96
C ALA A 109 2.36 3.42 7.09
N VAL A 110 2.56 2.76 5.94
CA VAL A 110 3.53 1.67 5.79
C VAL A 110 4.53 2.08 4.72
N TYR A 111 5.80 1.95 5.04
CA TYR A 111 6.88 2.31 4.12
C TYR A 111 8.05 1.33 4.16
N CYS A 112 8.82 1.34 3.10
CA CYS A 112 10.04 0.58 2.96
C CYS A 112 11.28 1.46 3.09
N ARG A 113 12.39 0.82 3.51
CA ARG A 113 13.74 1.34 3.47
C ARG A 113 14.58 0.53 2.48
N PRO A 114 14.60 0.89 1.19
CA PRO A 114 15.36 0.16 0.17
C PRO A 114 16.82 -0.10 0.54
N PHE A 115 17.49 0.85 1.18
CA PHE A 115 18.87 0.70 1.66
C PHE A 115 19.06 -0.39 2.75
N ASN A 116 17.99 -1.00 3.24
CA ASN A 116 18.02 -2.12 4.18
C ASN A 116 17.65 -3.46 3.54
N PHE A 117 17.19 -3.48 2.28
CA PHE A 117 16.72 -4.69 1.61
C PHE A 117 17.79 -5.79 1.60
N SER A 118 18.99 -5.44 1.16
CA SER A 118 20.12 -6.36 1.04
C SER A 118 21.26 -6.01 2.00
N ALA A 119 20.97 -5.35 3.12
CA ALA A 119 21.97 -5.01 4.11
C ALA A 119 22.65 -6.28 4.68
N LYS A 120 23.98 -6.29 4.78
CA LYS A 120 24.72 -7.40 5.38
C LYS A 120 24.38 -7.56 6.86
N ASP A 121 24.16 -6.47 7.55
CA ASP A 121 23.75 -6.41 8.95
C ASP A 121 22.28 -6.87 9.11
N SER A 122 22.07 -7.94 9.86
CA SER A 122 20.74 -8.49 10.16
C SER A 122 19.85 -7.51 10.94
N ILE A 123 20.43 -6.70 11.83
CA ILE A 123 19.69 -5.67 12.58
C ILE A 123 19.12 -4.62 11.61
N ARG A 124 19.88 -4.26 10.59
CA ARG A 124 19.39 -3.36 9.55
C ARG A 124 18.27 -3.98 8.72
N ARG A 125 18.38 -5.29 8.39
CA ARG A 125 17.33 -5.97 7.58
C ARG A 125 15.98 -5.98 8.25
N ILE A 126 15.90 -6.17 9.58
CA ILE A 126 14.63 -6.16 10.32
C ILE A 126 13.91 -4.79 10.25
N HIS A 127 14.59 -3.76 9.80
CA HIS A 127 14.02 -2.43 9.59
C HIS A 127 13.68 -2.14 8.11
N ALA A 128 13.49 -3.15 7.26
CA ALA A 128 13.25 -2.96 5.83
C ALA A 128 11.84 -2.45 5.50
N VAL A 129 10.81 -2.94 6.18
CA VAL A 129 9.43 -2.45 6.08
C VAL A 129 8.91 -2.06 7.45
N GLN A 130 8.18 -0.94 7.55
CA GLN A 130 7.70 -0.41 8.82
C GLN A 130 6.31 0.20 8.71
N TYR A 131 5.50 0.01 9.77
CA TYR A 131 4.26 0.74 10.04
C TYR A 131 4.52 1.86 11.04
N ILE A 132 3.84 3.00 10.85
CA ILE A 132 3.76 4.12 11.78
C ILE A 132 2.33 4.65 11.82
N SER A 133 2.00 5.38 12.90
CA SER A 133 0.74 6.11 13.05
C SER A 133 1.01 7.48 13.68
N HIS A 134 0.94 8.50 12.86
CA HIS A 134 1.17 9.88 13.26
C HIS A 134 -0.05 10.51 13.92
N PRO A 135 0.19 11.43 14.88
CA PRO A 135 1.51 11.94 15.35
C PRO A 135 2.15 11.09 16.46
N ASP A 136 1.41 10.19 17.11
CA ASP A 136 1.80 9.61 18.39
C ASP A 136 2.78 8.43 18.28
N PHE A 137 2.66 7.64 17.22
CA PHE A 137 3.44 6.41 17.04
C PHE A 137 4.44 6.56 15.90
N THR A 138 5.47 7.37 16.16
CA THR A 138 6.59 7.58 15.26
C THR A 138 7.53 6.37 15.21
N TRP A 139 8.36 6.26 14.17
CA TRP A 139 9.26 5.13 13.97
C TRP A 139 10.21 4.90 15.16
N ASP A 140 10.75 5.97 15.76
CA ASP A 140 11.68 5.91 16.87
C ASP A 140 10.99 5.48 18.17
N ARG A 141 9.78 6.00 18.42
CA ARG A 141 8.94 5.58 19.56
C ARG A 141 8.60 4.10 19.47
N LEU A 142 8.12 3.64 18.31
CA LEU A 142 7.77 2.24 18.10
C LEU A 142 8.97 1.32 18.24
N ARG A 143 10.14 1.71 17.74
CA ARG A 143 11.36 0.94 17.89
C ARG A 143 11.80 0.84 19.36
N LYS A 144 11.72 1.92 20.12
CA LYS A 144 12.07 1.93 21.55
C LYS A 144 11.13 1.10 22.40
N GLN A 145 9.82 1.17 22.13
CA GLN A 145 8.78 0.54 22.94
C GLN A 145 8.45 -0.89 22.52
N SER A 146 8.60 -1.22 21.24
CA SER A 146 8.13 -2.45 20.62
C SER A 146 9.03 -2.86 19.44
N ASN A 147 10.33 -3.01 19.70
CA ASN A 147 11.33 -3.33 18.68
C ASN A 147 10.91 -4.55 17.86
N ALA A 148 11.04 -4.47 16.54
CA ALA A 148 10.72 -5.52 15.59
C ALA A 148 9.23 -6.00 15.61
N VAL A 149 8.32 -5.27 16.26
CA VAL A 149 6.87 -5.55 16.18
C VAL A 149 6.26 -4.86 14.97
N PHE A 150 6.52 -3.56 14.81
CA PHE A 150 5.99 -2.71 13.76
C PHE A 150 6.95 -2.52 12.57
N GLU A 151 8.03 -3.27 12.55
CA GLU A 151 9.00 -3.30 11.46
C GLU A 151 9.53 -4.73 11.29
N LYS A 152 9.83 -5.12 10.03
CA LYS A 152 10.29 -6.47 9.67
C LYS A 152 11.24 -6.42 8.48
N GLU A 153 12.01 -7.49 8.33
CA GLU A 153 12.75 -7.77 7.10
C GLU A 153 11.80 -8.17 5.96
N ILE A 154 12.27 -8.04 4.75
CA ILE A 154 11.60 -8.54 3.56
C ILE A 154 12.32 -9.80 3.12
N ILE A 155 11.60 -10.93 3.12
CA ILE A 155 12.12 -12.19 2.60
C ILE A 155 12.18 -12.08 1.08
N ASN A 156 13.31 -12.45 0.47
CA ASN A 156 13.59 -12.28 -0.96
C ASN A 156 13.36 -10.82 -1.40
N PRO A 157 14.13 -9.87 -0.84
CA PRO A 157 13.93 -8.46 -1.11
C PRO A 157 14.22 -8.13 -2.58
N PRO A 158 13.52 -7.15 -3.17
CA PRO A 158 13.82 -6.66 -4.50
C PRO A 158 15.16 -5.91 -4.54
N ASP A 159 15.63 -5.62 -5.78
CA ASP A 159 16.72 -4.67 -5.99
C ASP A 159 16.37 -3.34 -5.33
N PRO A 160 17.20 -2.81 -4.41
CA PRO A 160 16.92 -1.56 -3.71
C PRO A 160 16.87 -0.32 -4.62
N ASN A 161 17.42 -0.40 -5.84
CA ASN A 161 17.36 0.65 -6.86
C ASN A 161 16.34 0.35 -7.96
N GLY A 162 15.70 -0.83 -7.93
CA GLY A 162 14.73 -1.29 -8.90
C GLY A 162 13.29 -0.86 -8.57
N TRP A 163 12.39 -1.04 -9.54
CA TRP A 163 10.96 -0.94 -9.32
C TRP A 163 10.46 -2.15 -8.55
N PHE A 164 9.64 -1.92 -7.54
CA PHE A 164 8.96 -2.97 -6.79
C PHE A 164 7.52 -2.57 -6.47
N THR A 165 6.72 -3.54 -6.13
CA THR A 165 5.31 -3.35 -5.77
C THR A 165 5.13 -3.54 -4.27
N MET A 166 4.44 -2.60 -3.61
CA MET A 166 3.90 -2.77 -2.27
C MET A 166 2.39 -2.93 -2.37
N LYS A 167 1.86 -3.99 -1.77
CA LYS A 167 0.42 -4.20 -1.59
C LYS A 167 0.09 -4.19 -0.10
N LEU A 168 -0.80 -3.28 0.30
CA LEU A 168 -1.40 -3.28 1.63
C LEU A 168 -2.77 -3.96 1.57
N VAL A 169 -3.03 -4.84 2.50
CA VAL A 169 -4.36 -5.39 2.79
C VAL A 169 -4.78 -4.85 4.15
N ILE A 170 -5.88 -4.10 4.18
CA ILE A 170 -6.38 -3.44 5.40
C ILE A 170 -7.78 -3.98 5.67
N GLU A 171 -7.95 -4.62 6.83
CA GLU A 171 -9.21 -5.21 7.29
C GLU A 171 -9.42 -4.88 8.77
N GLY A 172 -10.32 -3.95 9.03
CA GLY A 172 -10.54 -3.43 10.39
C GLY A 172 -9.26 -2.82 10.96
N ALA A 173 -8.77 -3.37 12.06
CA ALA A 173 -7.52 -2.96 12.68
C ALA A 173 -6.28 -3.64 12.08
N THR A 174 -6.43 -4.70 11.29
CA THR A 174 -5.30 -5.47 10.77
C THR A 174 -4.77 -4.84 9.48
N VAL A 175 -3.45 -4.63 9.42
CA VAL A 175 -2.72 -4.18 8.23
C VAL A 175 -1.66 -5.22 7.87
N LYS A 176 -1.69 -5.70 6.63
CA LYS A 176 -0.69 -6.61 6.07
C LYS A 176 -0.01 -5.95 4.88
N ALA A 177 1.32 -6.00 4.85
CA ALA A 177 2.12 -5.49 3.73
C ALA A 177 2.83 -6.64 3.00
N PHE A 178 2.65 -6.68 1.68
CA PHE A 178 3.26 -7.65 0.78
C PHE A 178 4.17 -6.91 -0.20
N ILE A 179 5.33 -7.47 -0.49
CA ILE A 179 6.29 -6.92 -1.45
C ILE A 179 6.41 -7.88 -2.63
N ASN A 180 6.34 -7.34 -3.88
CA ASN A 180 6.45 -8.10 -5.13
C ASN A 180 5.56 -9.36 -5.19
N ASN A 181 4.30 -9.23 -4.78
CA ASN A 181 3.31 -10.33 -4.79
C ASN A 181 3.75 -11.58 -3.99
N ALA A 182 4.59 -11.40 -2.98
CA ALA A 182 4.98 -12.50 -2.09
C ALA A 182 3.74 -13.22 -1.55
N ALA A 183 3.81 -14.55 -1.41
CA ALA A 183 2.70 -15.37 -0.89
C ALA A 183 2.39 -15.07 0.59
N GLN A 184 3.41 -14.63 1.34
CA GLN A 184 3.27 -14.26 2.75
C GLN A 184 3.55 -12.75 2.93
N PRO A 185 2.85 -12.08 3.86
CA PRO A 185 3.12 -10.69 4.16
C PRO A 185 4.50 -10.52 4.81
N SER A 186 5.24 -9.50 4.37
CA SER A 186 6.49 -9.09 5.03
C SER A 186 6.23 -8.43 6.39
N LEU A 187 5.06 -7.82 6.57
CA LEU A 187 4.65 -7.21 7.83
C LEU A 187 3.16 -7.46 8.07
N THR A 188 2.82 -7.83 9.31
CA THR A 188 1.43 -7.87 9.79
C THR A 188 1.38 -7.16 11.13
N VAL A 189 0.50 -6.15 11.26
CA VAL A 189 0.33 -5.37 12.49
C VAL A 189 -1.14 -5.10 12.79
N GLN A 190 -1.42 -4.82 14.05
CA GLN A 190 -2.65 -4.15 14.45
C GLN A 190 -2.42 -2.65 14.43
N LYS A 191 -3.31 -1.91 13.78
CA LYS A 191 -3.26 -0.44 13.75
C LYS A 191 -3.27 0.14 15.15
N LEU A 192 -2.54 1.21 15.32
CA LEU A 192 -2.49 1.97 16.58
C LEU A 192 -3.42 3.18 16.57
N SER A 193 -3.83 3.64 15.37
CA SER A 193 -4.81 4.72 15.24
C SER A 193 -6.23 4.25 15.50
N SER A 194 -7.08 5.12 16.03
CA SER A 194 -8.53 4.94 16.09
C SER A 194 -9.23 5.24 14.76
N ALA A 195 -8.55 5.88 13.80
CA ALA A 195 -9.11 6.21 12.49
C ALA A 195 -9.54 4.93 11.74
N SER A 196 -10.80 4.86 11.33
CA SER A 196 -11.34 3.70 10.60
C SER A 196 -11.40 3.91 9.10
N GLN A 197 -11.22 5.14 8.62
CA GLN A 197 -11.26 5.53 7.20
C GLN A 197 -10.55 6.87 6.98
N GLY A 198 -10.24 7.20 5.75
CA GLY A 198 -9.66 8.47 5.35
C GLY A 198 -8.97 8.41 3.98
N LYS A 199 -8.31 9.49 3.59
CA LYS A 199 -7.64 9.57 2.28
C LYS A 199 -6.41 8.67 2.23
N ILE A 200 -6.04 8.32 0.99
CA ILE A 200 -4.80 7.61 0.65
C ILE A 200 -3.80 8.63 0.11
N GLY A 201 -2.52 8.43 0.40
CA GLY A 201 -1.43 9.24 -0.12
C GLY A 201 -0.15 8.45 -0.37
N LEU A 202 0.75 9.06 -1.13
CA LEU A 202 2.14 8.62 -1.24
C LEU A 202 2.91 9.21 -0.07
N PHE A 203 3.79 8.41 0.52
CA PHE A 203 4.58 8.78 1.68
C PHE A 203 6.08 8.77 1.37
N THR A 204 6.78 9.80 1.84
CA THR A 204 8.25 9.84 1.91
C THR A 204 8.66 10.42 3.26
N ALA A 205 9.58 9.77 3.98
CA ALA A 205 10.04 10.32 5.25
C ALA A 205 11.11 11.41 5.07
N ASP A 206 11.62 11.91 6.19
CA ASP A 206 12.63 12.97 6.22
C ASP A 206 13.82 12.68 5.30
N SER A 207 14.28 13.72 4.63
CA SER A 207 15.43 13.66 3.73
C SER A 207 15.31 12.61 2.62
N SER A 208 14.09 12.21 2.25
CA SER A 208 13.81 11.22 1.21
C SER A 208 12.94 11.78 0.09
N GLY A 209 13.14 11.20 -1.07
CA GLY A 209 12.28 11.27 -2.23
C GLY A 209 12.04 9.86 -2.76
N GLY A 210 11.32 9.74 -3.87
CA GLY A 210 11.04 8.45 -4.51
C GLY A 210 10.29 8.59 -5.82
N ASP A 211 10.22 7.52 -6.56
CA ASP A 211 9.51 7.42 -7.81
C ASP A 211 8.28 6.52 -7.64
N PHE A 212 7.13 6.94 -8.20
CA PHE A 212 5.85 6.24 -8.09
C PHE A 212 5.16 6.20 -9.44
N LYS A 213 4.66 5.04 -9.86
CA LYS A 213 4.15 4.85 -11.21
C LYS A 213 2.66 4.55 -11.27
N THR A 214 2.28 3.34 -10.96
CA THR A 214 0.90 2.87 -11.03
C THR A 214 0.35 2.53 -9.66
N MET A 215 -0.95 2.70 -9.47
CA MET A 215 -1.65 2.31 -8.26
C MET A 215 -2.90 1.51 -8.62
N ARG A 216 -3.24 0.54 -7.78
CA ARG A 216 -4.52 -0.18 -7.82
C ARG A 216 -5.17 -0.10 -6.46
N ILE A 217 -6.47 0.17 -6.45
CA ILE A 217 -7.25 0.23 -5.22
C ILE A 217 -8.47 -0.67 -5.38
N ASN A 218 -8.69 -1.51 -4.41
CA ASN A 218 -9.90 -2.32 -4.30
C ASN A 218 -10.53 -2.04 -2.94
N TYR A 219 -11.71 -1.45 -2.94
CA TYR A 219 -12.48 -1.14 -1.75
C TYR A 219 -13.29 -2.37 -1.33
N LYS A 220 -13.18 -2.76 -0.06
CA LYS A 220 -14.03 -3.78 0.56
C LYS A 220 -15.07 -3.06 1.43
N ASN A 221 -16.32 -3.38 1.18
CA ASN A 221 -17.46 -2.88 1.98
C ASN A 221 -17.49 -3.52 3.36
#